data_46afad74459e5a1dccb18b4a44b583f3
#
_entry.id   46afad74459e5a1dccb18b4a44b583f3
#
_cell.length_a   1.000
_cell.length_b   1.000
_cell.length_c   1.000
_cell.angle_alpha   90.00
_cell.angle_beta   90.00
_cell.angle_gamma   90.00
#
_symmetry.space_group_name_H-M   'P 1'
#
loop_
_entity.id
_entity.type
_entity.pdbx_description
1 polymer ?
#
loop_
_entity_poly.entity_id
_entity_poly.type
_entity_poly.pdbx_seq_one_letter_code
_entity_poly.pdbx_strand_id
1 'polypeptide(L)'
;MCGIVGFTGRHQAAPILLDGLSKLEYRGYDSAGIAVRDGEKDIEIIKAKGRLKVLLEKTNAGESVPGMCGIGHTRWATHGEPSEVNAHPHVSDNGNVAAVHNGIIENYQELKEKLLRRGYSFYSSTDTEVAVKLVDYYYQKYGGSPVEAVRHAMVRIRGSYALVMMF
;
A
#
# COMPACT_ATOMS: atom_id res chain seq x y z
N MET A 1 2.49 10.32 -12.92
CA MET A 1 1.35 9.43 -12.52
C MET A 1 1.93 8.11 -12.07
N CYS A 2 1.37 7.53 -11.02
CA CYS A 2 1.85 6.28 -10.42
C CYS A 2 1.29 5.04 -11.12
N GLY A 3 1.95 3.89 -10.97
CA GLY A 3 1.48 2.59 -11.44
C GLY A 3 1.03 1.70 -10.30
N ILE A 4 -0.06 0.96 -10.48
CA ILE A 4 -0.55 -0.04 -9.53
C ILE A 4 -0.65 -1.39 -10.22
N VAL A 5 -0.22 -2.45 -9.54
CA VAL A 5 -0.39 -3.84 -9.95
C VAL A 5 -0.92 -4.64 -8.76
N GLY A 6 -1.88 -5.51 -8.98
CA GLY A 6 -2.37 -6.47 -8.01
C GLY A 6 -2.40 -7.87 -8.61
N PHE A 7 -2.11 -8.87 -7.81
CA PHE A 7 -2.16 -10.27 -8.23
C PHE A 7 -2.66 -11.16 -7.10
N THR A 8 -3.51 -12.09 -7.45
CA THR A 8 -3.85 -13.25 -6.63
C THR A 8 -4.02 -14.47 -7.53
N GLY A 9 -3.49 -15.61 -7.17
CA GLY A 9 -3.53 -16.79 -8.04
C GLY A 9 -2.78 -17.98 -7.48
N ARG A 10 -2.25 -18.82 -8.38
CA ARG A 10 -1.53 -20.06 -8.04
C ARG A 10 -0.02 -19.97 -8.27
N HIS A 11 0.46 -18.81 -8.68
CA HIS A 11 1.88 -18.55 -8.91
C HIS A 11 2.41 -17.59 -7.85
N GLN A 12 3.71 -17.55 -7.68
CA GLN A 12 4.37 -16.59 -6.81
C GLN A 12 4.07 -15.16 -7.28
N ALA A 13 3.55 -14.33 -6.37
CA ALA A 13 3.06 -13.01 -6.70
C ALA A 13 4.18 -12.02 -7.03
N ALA A 14 5.27 -12.02 -6.26
CA ALA A 14 6.30 -10.99 -6.37
C ALA A 14 6.92 -10.85 -7.77
N PRO A 15 7.34 -11.91 -8.49
CA PRO A 15 7.84 -11.79 -9.85
C PRO A 15 6.81 -11.19 -10.83
N ILE A 16 5.53 -11.55 -10.68
CA ILE A 16 4.44 -11.04 -11.52
C ILE A 16 4.18 -9.56 -11.25
N LEU A 17 4.18 -9.16 -9.98
CA LEU A 17 4.05 -7.75 -9.59
C LEU A 17 5.20 -6.92 -10.17
N LEU A 18 6.44 -7.38 -10.05
CA LEU A 18 7.62 -6.68 -10.55
C LEU A 18 7.63 -6.57 -12.08
N ASP A 19 7.22 -7.62 -12.80
CA ASP A 19 7.05 -7.56 -14.26
C ASP A 19 5.98 -6.54 -14.65
N GLY A 20 4.84 -6.55 -13.97
CA GLY A 20 3.78 -5.56 -14.19
C GLY A 20 4.23 -4.13 -13.89
N LEU A 21 4.94 -3.91 -12.80
CA LEU A 21 5.48 -2.59 -12.43
C LEU A 21 6.54 -2.09 -13.42
N SER A 22 7.33 -2.99 -14.02
CA SER A 22 8.32 -2.62 -15.04
C SER A 22 7.68 -1.95 -16.27
N LYS A 23 6.49 -2.39 -16.63
CA LYS A 23 5.69 -1.81 -17.74
C LYS A 23 5.04 -0.47 -17.39
N LEU A 24 4.98 -0.12 -16.11
CA LEU A 24 4.39 1.11 -15.58
C LEU A 24 5.44 2.11 -15.07
N GLU A 25 6.73 1.77 -15.09
CA GLU A 25 7.81 2.60 -14.52
C GLU A 25 7.87 3.99 -15.19
N TYR A 26 7.54 4.10 -16.47
CA TYR A 26 7.48 5.39 -17.19
C TYR A 26 6.50 6.38 -16.55
N ARG A 27 5.56 5.91 -15.74
CA ARG A 27 4.56 6.71 -15.02
C ARG A 27 5.04 7.18 -13.64
N GLY A 28 6.02 6.51 -13.03
CA GLY A 28 6.56 6.85 -11.73
C GLY A 28 7.84 6.09 -11.46
N TYR A 29 8.89 6.80 -11.02
CA TYR A 29 10.23 6.24 -10.86
C TYR A 29 11.00 6.81 -9.66
N ASP A 30 10.33 7.48 -8.75
CA ASP A 30 10.97 8.04 -7.56
C ASP A 30 11.08 7.02 -6.40
N SER A 31 10.16 6.09 -6.36
CA SER A 31 10.17 4.97 -5.43
C SER A 31 9.23 3.86 -5.90
N ALA A 32 9.44 2.66 -5.40
CA ALA A 32 8.61 1.50 -5.69
C ALA A 32 8.51 0.59 -4.47
N GLY A 33 7.48 -0.26 -4.45
CA GLY A 33 7.34 -1.26 -3.41
C GLY A 33 6.29 -2.31 -3.73
N ILE A 34 6.38 -3.42 -3.04
CA ILE A 34 5.43 -4.52 -3.08
C ILE A 34 5.03 -4.93 -1.66
N ALA A 35 3.81 -5.42 -1.52
CA ALA A 35 3.34 -6.14 -0.36
C ALA A 35 2.85 -7.51 -0.82
N VAL A 36 3.31 -8.57 -0.16
CA VAL A 36 2.99 -9.96 -0.52
C VAL A 36 2.54 -10.72 0.72
N ARG A 37 1.57 -11.61 0.54
CA ARG A 37 1.09 -12.50 1.60
C ARG A 37 1.26 -13.96 1.19
N ASP A 38 1.85 -14.74 2.09
CA ASP A 38 2.02 -16.18 1.97
C ASP A 38 1.04 -16.91 2.90
N GLY A 39 -0.13 -17.24 2.37
CA GLY A 39 -1.19 -17.88 3.15
C GLY A 39 -1.70 -16.98 4.28
N GLU A 40 -1.65 -17.50 5.52
CA GLU A 40 -2.08 -16.79 6.73
C GLU A 40 -0.95 -16.01 7.44
N LYS A 41 0.25 -16.02 6.86
CA LYS A 41 1.39 -15.27 7.42
C LYS A 41 1.17 -13.77 7.34
N ASP A 42 1.96 -13.03 8.10
CA ASP A 42 2.00 -11.57 8.05
C ASP A 42 2.31 -11.06 6.64
N ILE A 43 1.80 -9.88 6.34
CA ILE A 43 2.08 -9.21 5.07
C ILE A 43 3.55 -8.77 5.06
N GLU A 44 4.33 -9.30 4.11
CA GLU A 44 5.70 -8.87 3.88
C GLU A 44 5.71 -7.64 2.96
N ILE A 45 6.39 -6.57 3.39
CA ILE A 45 6.49 -5.31 2.64
C ILE A 45 7.93 -5.00 2.32
N ILE A 46 8.25 -4.85 1.04
CA ILE A 46 9.56 -4.45 0.56
C ILE A 46 9.40 -3.17 -0.26
N LYS A 47 10.18 -2.16 0.10
CA LYS A 47 10.18 -0.84 -0.53
C LYS A 47 11.60 -0.44 -0.95
N ALA A 48 11.67 0.42 -1.94
CA ALA A 48 12.93 1.01 -2.41
C ALA A 48 12.71 2.46 -2.86
N LYS A 49 13.64 3.33 -2.50
CA LYS A 49 13.77 4.66 -3.09
C LYS A 49 14.48 4.54 -4.43
N GLY A 50 14.04 5.28 -5.43
CA GLY A 50 14.61 5.29 -6.78
C GLY A 50 13.87 4.38 -7.74
N ARG A 51 14.54 4.03 -8.83
CA ARG A 51 13.95 3.23 -9.90
C ARG A 51 13.65 1.79 -9.48
N LEU A 52 12.74 1.15 -10.18
CA LEU A 52 12.30 -0.23 -9.93
C LEU A 52 13.47 -1.23 -9.87
N LYS A 53 14.58 -0.96 -10.56
CA LYS A 53 15.80 -1.77 -10.50
C LYS A 53 16.27 -2.02 -9.06
N VAL A 54 16.19 -1.01 -8.18
CA VAL A 54 16.59 -1.16 -6.77
C VAL A 54 15.70 -2.16 -6.04
N LEU A 55 14.39 -2.14 -6.32
CA LEU A 55 13.46 -3.11 -5.75
C LEU A 55 13.68 -4.53 -6.29
N LEU A 56 13.98 -4.65 -7.59
CA LEU A 56 14.35 -5.92 -8.23
C LEU A 56 15.58 -6.55 -7.56
N GLU A 57 16.62 -5.75 -7.30
CA GLU A 57 17.84 -6.20 -6.63
C GLU A 57 17.56 -6.63 -5.18
N LYS A 58 16.78 -5.85 -4.41
CA LYS A 58 16.40 -6.17 -3.03
C LYS A 58 15.62 -7.48 -2.90
N THR A 59 14.85 -7.86 -3.91
CA THR A 59 13.95 -9.01 -3.88
C THR A 59 14.47 -10.21 -4.69
N ASN A 60 15.69 -10.13 -5.21
CA ASN A 60 16.21 -11.11 -6.18
C ASN A 60 15.18 -11.38 -7.30
N ALA A 61 14.76 -10.30 -7.98
CA ALA A 61 13.70 -10.32 -8.99
C ALA A 61 12.36 -10.93 -8.51
N GLY A 62 12.10 -10.87 -7.20
CA GLY A 62 10.91 -11.42 -6.55
C GLY A 62 11.03 -12.86 -6.06
N GLU A 63 12.11 -13.56 -6.41
CA GLU A 63 12.29 -14.97 -6.04
C GLU A 63 12.44 -15.17 -4.52
N SER A 64 12.98 -14.18 -3.80
CA SER A 64 13.15 -14.24 -2.36
C SER A 64 11.88 -13.91 -1.55
N VAL A 65 10.78 -13.55 -2.21
CA VAL A 65 9.55 -13.10 -1.55
C VAL A 65 8.42 -14.10 -1.84
N PRO A 66 8.21 -15.09 -0.95
CA PRO A 66 7.17 -16.10 -1.16
C PRO A 66 5.76 -15.51 -0.97
N GLY A 67 4.78 -16.10 -1.64
CA GLY A 67 3.37 -15.78 -1.51
C GLY A 67 2.65 -15.69 -2.85
N MET A 68 1.34 -15.93 -2.83
CA MET A 68 0.50 -16.03 -4.02
C MET A 68 -0.51 -14.88 -4.16
N CYS A 69 -0.48 -13.94 -3.23
CA CYS A 69 -1.30 -12.74 -3.25
C CYS A 69 -0.42 -11.52 -2.95
N GLY A 70 -0.58 -10.44 -3.71
CA GLY A 70 0.18 -9.23 -3.47
C GLY A 70 -0.27 -8.03 -4.27
N ILE A 71 0.22 -6.87 -3.84
CA ILE A 71 0.01 -5.57 -4.47
C ILE A 71 1.34 -4.85 -4.65
N GLY A 72 1.46 -4.04 -5.68
CA GLY A 72 2.67 -3.32 -5.98
C GLY A 72 2.40 -1.93 -6.53
N HIS A 73 3.38 -1.04 -6.38
CA HIS A 73 3.27 0.36 -6.75
C HIS A 73 4.59 0.93 -7.25
N THR A 74 4.53 1.75 -8.30
CA THR A 74 5.59 2.69 -8.68
C THR A 74 5.08 4.11 -8.44
N ARG A 75 5.86 4.91 -7.71
CA ARG A 75 5.42 6.21 -7.22
C ARG A 75 6.00 7.36 -8.05
N TRP A 76 5.13 8.36 -8.26
CA TRP A 76 5.50 9.72 -8.53
C TRP A 76 5.02 10.57 -7.36
N ALA A 77 5.93 11.10 -6.57
CA ALA A 77 5.62 11.76 -5.31
C ALA A 77 4.70 12.98 -5.49
N THR A 78 3.61 13.00 -4.72
CA THR A 78 2.69 14.14 -4.60
C THR A 78 2.60 14.63 -3.15
N HIS A 79 2.51 13.70 -2.18
CA HIS A 79 2.52 13.97 -0.74
C HIS A 79 3.70 13.25 -0.08
N GLY A 80 4.55 14.02 0.59
CA GLY A 80 5.80 13.53 1.17
C GLY A 80 6.91 13.35 0.15
N GLU A 81 8.14 13.61 0.56
CA GLU A 81 9.33 13.46 -0.27
C GLU A 81 9.56 12.01 -0.73
N PRO A 82 10.27 11.80 -1.85
CA PRO A 82 10.70 10.47 -2.26
C PRO A 82 11.61 9.82 -1.23
N SER A 83 11.11 8.77 -0.57
CA SER A 83 11.84 7.99 0.44
C SER A 83 11.25 6.58 0.54
N GLU A 84 11.96 5.64 1.14
CA GLU A 84 11.39 4.31 1.43
C GLU A 84 10.20 4.39 2.36
N VAL A 85 10.24 5.27 3.34
CA VAL A 85 9.17 5.46 4.31
C VAL A 85 7.88 5.90 3.63
N ASN A 86 7.97 6.83 2.68
CA ASN A 86 6.83 7.36 1.94
C ASN A 86 6.46 6.54 0.70
N ALA A 87 7.27 5.55 0.30
CA ALA A 87 6.92 4.63 -0.77
C ALA A 87 5.71 3.77 -0.41
N HIS A 88 4.92 3.42 -1.41
CA HIS A 88 3.82 2.44 -1.25
C HIS A 88 4.35 1.01 -1.44
N PRO A 89 3.68 0.00 -0.87
CA PRO A 89 2.45 0.03 -0.06
C PRO A 89 2.66 0.59 1.36
N HIS A 90 1.57 1.06 1.97
CA HIS A 90 1.48 1.34 3.40
C HIS A 90 0.72 0.23 4.12
N VAL A 91 1.00 0.06 5.42
CA VAL A 91 0.43 -1.01 6.24
C VAL A 91 -0.11 -0.46 7.55
N SER A 92 -1.13 -1.10 8.10
CA SER A 92 -1.66 -0.79 9.43
C SER A 92 -0.71 -1.23 10.55
N ASP A 93 -0.87 -0.67 11.75
CA ASP A 93 0.02 -0.92 12.90
C ASP A 93 0.06 -2.40 13.31
N ASN A 94 -1.03 -3.12 13.11
CA ASN A 94 -1.18 -4.54 13.42
C ASN A 94 -0.90 -5.47 12.21
N GLY A 95 -0.51 -4.92 11.06
CA GLY A 95 -0.22 -5.70 9.86
C GLY A 95 -1.44 -6.28 9.12
N ASN A 96 -2.66 -6.00 9.55
CA ASN A 96 -3.87 -6.59 8.96
C ASN A 96 -4.23 -6.06 7.59
N VAL A 97 -3.90 -4.78 7.31
CA VAL A 97 -4.31 -4.08 6.10
C VAL A 97 -3.10 -3.46 5.43
N ALA A 98 -2.87 -3.78 4.17
CA ALA A 98 -1.92 -3.06 3.32
C ALA A 98 -2.62 -2.45 2.11
N ALA A 99 -2.18 -1.29 1.66
CA ALA A 99 -2.75 -0.64 0.49
C ALA A 99 -1.75 0.15 -0.34
N VAL A 100 -2.07 0.25 -1.62
CA VAL A 100 -1.47 1.16 -2.58
C VAL A 100 -2.54 2.13 -3.08
N HIS A 101 -2.13 3.34 -3.44
CA HIS A 101 -3.04 4.44 -3.75
C HIS A 101 -2.50 5.33 -4.87
N ASN A 102 -3.36 5.68 -5.79
CA ASN A 102 -3.17 6.75 -6.76
C ASN A 102 -4.23 7.81 -6.57
N GLY A 103 -3.85 9.07 -6.55
CA GLY A 103 -4.74 10.21 -6.36
C GLY A 103 -4.43 11.01 -5.11
N ILE A 104 -5.43 11.71 -4.60
CA ILE A 104 -5.29 12.60 -3.43
C ILE A 104 -6.48 12.40 -2.50
N ILE A 105 -6.18 12.22 -1.21
CA ILE A 105 -7.17 12.23 -0.13
C ILE A 105 -7.18 13.62 0.48
N GLU A 106 -8.14 14.43 0.04
CA GLU A 106 -8.20 15.88 0.37
C GLU A 106 -8.34 16.15 1.87
N ASN A 107 -9.09 15.31 2.58
CA ASN A 107 -9.34 15.47 4.01
C ASN A 107 -8.44 14.61 4.90
N TYR A 108 -7.24 14.22 4.42
CA TYR A 108 -6.36 13.32 5.16
C TYR A 108 -5.92 13.89 6.53
N GLN A 109 -5.73 15.19 6.64
CA GLN A 109 -5.32 15.82 7.91
C GLN A 109 -6.42 15.68 8.97
N GLU A 110 -7.68 15.96 8.62
CA GLU A 110 -8.83 15.78 9.53
C GLU A 110 -8.95 14.32 9.99
N LEU A 111 -8.79 13.38 9.06
CA LEU A 111 -8.85 11.95 9.36
C LEU A 111 -7.67 11.51 10.24
N LYS A 112 -6.48 12.02 9.97
CA LYS A 112 -5.27 11.76 10.77
C LYS A 112 -5.43 12.20 12.21
N GLU A 113 -5.93 13.42 12.44
CA GLU A 113 -6.19 13.92 13.79
C GLU A 113 -7.19 13.05 14.55
N LYS A 114 -8.25 12.59 13.89
CA LYS A 114 -9.24 11.68 14.49
C LYS A 114 -8.64 10.34 14.89
N LEU A 115 -7.73 9.80 14.04
CA LEU A 115 -7.05 8.54 14.31
C LEU A 115 -6.01 8.69 15.43
N LEU A 116 -5.26 9.80 15.47
CA LEU A 116 -4.33 10.11 16.57
C LEU A 116 -5.05 10.13 17.94
N ARG A 117 -6.24 10.74 18.02
CA ARG A 117 -7.08 10.75 19.24
C ARG A 117 -7.56 9.35 19.64
N ARG A 118 -7.49 8.36 18.75
CA ARG A 118 -7.83 6.95 18.99
C ARG A 118 -6.60 6.06 19.25
N GLY A 119 -5.43 6.68 19.36
CA GLY A 119 -4.20 5.97 19.69
C GLY A 119 -3.41 5.42 18.49
N TYR A 120 -3.81 5.77 17.25
CA TYR A 120 -3.01 5.42 16.07
C TYR A 120 -1.75 6.30 16.01
N SER A 121 -0.65 5.72 15.57
CA SER A 121 0.58 6.42 15.24
C SER A 121 0.77 6.51 13.72
N PHE A 122 1.69 7.36 13.24
CA PHE A 122 1.97 7.51 11.81
C PHE A 122 3.47 7.54 11.60
N TYR A 123 3.96 6.70 10.70
CA TYR A 123 5.39 6.58 10.37
C TYR A 123 5.78 7.36 9.10
N SER A 124 4.81 7.70 8.26
CA SER A 124 5.03 8.43 7.00
C SER A 124 4.31 9.78 6.96
N SER A 125 4.62 10.57 5.96
CA SER A 125 3.92 11.84 5.67
C SER A 125 2.88 11.72 4.55
N THR A 126 2.47 10.50 4.17
CA THR A 126 1.54 10.27 3.08
C THR A 126 0.08 10.24 3.54
N ASP A 127 -0.80 10.70 2.67
CA ASP A 127 -2.24 10.58 2.83
C ASP A 127 -2.73 9.11 2.75
N THR A 128 -1.99 8.28 2.04
CA THR A 128 -2.27 6.85 1.90
C THR A 128 -2.20 6.10 3.22
N GLU A 129 -1.21 6.39 4.06
CA GLU A 129 -1.12 5.77 5.38
C GLU A 129 -2.36 6.08 6.23
N VAL A 130 -2.90 7.30 6.09
CA VAL A 130 -4.14 7.70 6.78
C VAL A 130 -5.32 6.86 6.31
N ALA A 131 -5.45 6.61 5.01
CA ALA A 131 -6.50 5.74 4.47
C ALA A 131 -6.38 4.31 4.97
N VAL A 132 -5.17 3.74 4.98
CA VAL A 132 -4.92 2.39 5.48
C VAL A 132 -5.34 2.25 6.94
N LYS A 133 -4.94 3.19 7.79
CA LYS A 133 -5.28 3.15 9.23
C LYS A 133 -6.76 3.43 9.50
N LEU A 134 -7.42 4.22 8.65
CA LEU A 134 -8.87 4.38 8.72
C LEU A 134 -9.61 3.09 8.38
N VAL A 135 -9.15 2.37 7.36
CA VAL A 135 -9.71 1.06 7.00
C VAL A 135 -9.47 0.05 8.10
N ASP A 136 -8.26 0.00 8.67
CA ASP A 136 -7.95 -0.88 9.80
C ASP A 136 -8.83 -0.58 11.03
N TYR A 137 -9.06 0.70 11.35
CA TYR A 137 -9.98 1.10 12.41
C TYR A 137 -11.38 0.50 12.21
N TYR A 138 -11.91 0.56 11.01
CA TYR A 138 -13.21 -0.02 10.70
C TYR A 138 -13.15 -1.55 10.61
N TYR A 139 -12.04 -2.12 10.17
CA TYR A 139 -11.84 -3.57 10.14
C TYR A 139 -11.94 -4.18 11.54
N GLN A 140 -11.27 -3.57 12.51
CA GLN A 140 -11.38 -3.99 13.91
C GLN A 140 -12.80 -3.75 14.47
N LYS A 141 -13.38 -2.59 14.16
CA LYS A 141 -14.71 -2.21 14.66
C LYS A 141 -15.82 -3.13 14.16
N TYR A 142 -15.71 -3.65 12.96
CA TYR A 142 -16.74 -4.51 12.34
C TYR A 142 -16.31 -5.99 12.28
N GLY A 143 -15.58 -6.44 13.27
CA GLY A 143 -15.29 -7.86 13.48
C GLY A 143 -14.47 -8.52 12.38
N GLY A 144 -13.56 -7.78 11.73
CA GLY A 144 -12.69 -8.32 10.69
C GLY A 144 -13.35 -8.49 9.31
N SER A 145 -14.43 -7.76 9.03
CA SER A 145 -15.04 -7.76 7.70
C SER A 145 -14.35 -6.75 6.77
N PRO A 146 -13.60 -7.21 5.73
CA PRO A 146 -12.95 -6.32 4.76
C PRO A 146 -13.95 -5.42 4.03
N VAL A 147 -15.07 -5.98 3.60
CA VAL A 147 -16.12 -5.25 2.86
C VAL A 147 -16.71 -4.11 3.68
N GLU A 148 -17.09 -4.39 4.94
CA GLU A 148 -17.63 -3.36 5.82
C GLU A 148 -16.57 -2.30 6.17
N ALA A 149 -15.33 -2.72 6.41
CA ALA A 149 -14.23 -1.79 6.68
C ALA A 149 -14.04 -0.79 5.54
N VAL A 150 -13.93 -1.29 4.31
CA VAL A 150 -13.76 -0.44 3.12
C VAL A 150 -14.99 0.44 2.90
N ARG A 151 -16.19 -0.11 2.98
CA ARG A 151 -17.44 0.65 2.80
C ARG A 151 -17.54 1.84 3.75
N HIS A 152 -17.25 1.63 5.03
CA HIS A 152 -17.29 2.70 6.03
C HIS A 152 -16.17 3.71 5.89
N ALA A 153 -14.97 3.29 5.48
CA ALA A 153 -13.86 4.20 5.21
C ALA A 153 -14.14 5.09 3.99
N MET A 154 -14.65 4.51 2.89
CA MET A 154 -14.93 5.25 1.65
C MET A 154 -15.95 6.37 1.84
N VAL A 155 -16.93 6.22 2.72
CA VAL A 155 -17.90 7.28 3.07
C VAL A 155 -17.23 8.47 3.79
N ARG A 156 -16.07 8.26 4.40
CA ARG A 156 -15.34 9.29 5.16
C ARG A 156 -14.24 9.97 4.36
N ILE A 157 -13.68 9.28 3.39
CA ILE A 157 -12.61 9.82 2.54
C ILE A 157 -13.21 10.73 1.48
N ARG A 158 -12.58 11.90 1.29
CA ARG A 158 -12.91 12.86 0.23
C ARG A 158 -11.75 12.99 -0.74
N GLY A 159 -12.06 13.15 -2.00
CA GLY A 159 -11.06 13.33 -3.05
C GLY A 159 -11.28 12.42 -4.25
N SER A 160 -10.32 12.41 -5.15
CA SER A 160 -10.29 11.52 -6.33
C SER A 160 -9.15 10.53 -6.16
N TYR A 161 -9.47 9.25 -6.09
CA TYR A 161 -8.48 8.24 -5.75
C TYR A 161 -8.84 6.86 -6.31
N ALA A 162 -7.79 6.07 -6.54
CA ALA A 162 -7.87 4.63 -6.78
C ALA A 162 -7.05 3.91 -5.69
N LEU A 163 -7.66 2.96 -5.01
CA LEU A 163 -7.08 2.19 -3.92
C LEU A 163 -7.14 0.69 -4.24
N VAL A 164 -6.04 -0.01 -4.01
CA VAL A 164 -6.02 -1.47 -3.97
C VAL A 164 -5.54 -1.90 -2.59
N MET A 165 -6.32 -2.74 -1.93
CA MET A 165 -6.09 -3.15 -0.55
C MET A 165 -5.97 -4.67 -0.45
N MET A 166 -5.16 -5.10 0.50
CA MET A 166 -4.97 -6.49 0.89
C MET A 166 -5.17 -6.62 2.41
N PHE A 167 -5.90 -7.67 2.81
CA PHE A 167 -6.25 -7.98 4.19
C PHE A 167 -5.63 -9.30 4.62
#